data_33ab28df2915bb2a41cea0c8ac4f8fe9
#
_entry.id   33ab28df2915bb2a41cea0c8ac4f8fe9
#
_cell.length_a   1.000
_cell.length_b   1.000
_cell.length_c   1.000
_cell.angle_alpha   90.00
_cell.angle_beta   90.00
_cell.angle_gamma   90.00
#
_symmetry.space_group_name_H-M   'P 1'
#
loop_
_entity.id
_entity.type
_entity.pdbx_description
1 polymer ?
#
loop_
_entity_poly.entity_id
_entity_poly.type
_entity_poly.pdbx_seq_one_letter_code
_entity_poly.pdbx_strand_id
1 'polypeptide(L)'
;MSTFRVRRKKPDEYRHGDLRLALTIAAGTMLEERGVEAVSLRELARAANVSHNAPYRHFSDRASLLAAVAQAGFAEFADALRKVDTALPPSERLTEMGVAYVMFAVANPQTFRLMFGAPRDREGQSDEERLSFTLLAEQVARTVEVKRAKAYVTASWAIVHGLAHLLLDKTIPHPPGGKKGLAAFVRDVIAS
;
A
#
# COMPACT_ATOMS: atom_id res chain seq x y z
N MET A 1 8.78 -10.89 6.12
CA MET A 1 8.06 -11.79 5.20
C MET A 1 6.91 -10.99 4.61
N SER A 2 7.00 -10.68 3.33
CA SER A 2 6.03 -9.87 2.57
C SER A 2 4.62 -10.45 2.69
N THR A 3 3.63 -9.61 2.95
CA THR A 3 2.21 -9.98 3.11
C THR A 3 1.51 -10.26 1.77
N PHE A 4 2.21 -10.16 0.64
CA PHE A 4 1.71 -10.58 -0.68
C PHE A 4 1.61 -12.12 -0.75
N ARG A 5 0.82 -12.72 0.16
CA ARG A 5 0.54 -14.14 0.20
C ARG A 5 -0.81 -14.43 -0.42
N VAL A 6 -0.86 -14.47 -1.76
CA VAL A 6 -1.95 -15.14 -2.43
C VAL A 6 -1.58 -16.61 -2.61
N ARG A 7 -2.53 -17.47 -2.19
CA ARG A 7 -2.46 -18.93 -2.31
C ARG A 7 -2.14 -19.31 -3.76
N ARG A 8 -0.97 -19.91 -4.04
CA ARG A 8 -0.58 -20.40 -5.36
C ARG A 8 -1.60 -21.43 -5.85
N LYS A 9 -2.45 -21.04 -6.81
CA LYS A 9 -3.18 -21.96 -7.66
C LYS A 9 -2.29 -22.36 -8.84
N LYS A 10 -2.47 -23.60 -9.34
CA LYS A 10 -1.71 -24.09 -10.49
C LYS A 10 -2.07 -23.33 -11.77
N PRO A 11 -1.14 -23.18 -12.77
CA PRO A 11 -1.36 -22.37 -13.98
C PRO A 11 -2.59 -22.73 -14.81
N ASP A 12 -3.06 -23.97 -14.76
CA ASP A 12 -4.18 -24.47 -15.57
C ASP A 12 -5.57 -24.14 -15.02
N GLU A 13 -5.69 -23.46 -13.87
CA GLU A 13 -6.96 -23.15 -13.20
C GLU A 13 -7.45 -21.72 -13.44
N TYR A 14 -6.75 -20.89 -14.26
CA TYR A 14 -7.09 -19.49 -14.44
C TYR A 14 -8.10 -19.25 -15.58
N ARG A 15 -9.33 -18.89 -15.25
CA ARG A 15 -10.25 -18.24 -16.20
C ARG A 15 -9.66 -16.86 -16.60
N HIS A 16 -10.02 -16.33 -17.80
CA HIS A 16 -9.38 -15.14 -18.38
C HIS A 16 -9.35 -13.89 -17.45
N GLY A 17 -10.29 -13.73 -16.51
CA GLY A 17 -10.28 -12.68 -15.48
C GLY A 17 -9.24 -12.92 -14.37
N ASP A 18 -8.94 -14.17 -14.06
CA ASP A 18 -7.97 -14.55 -13.04
C ASP A 18 -6.52 -14.30 -13.47
N LEU A 19 -6.20 -14.32 -14.80
CA LEU A 19 -4.82 -14.16 -15.27
C LEU A 19 -4.30 -12.74 -15.07
N ARG A 20 -5.11 -11.70 -15.33
CA ARG A 20 -4.70 -10.31 -15.06
C ARG A 20 -4.36 -10.12 -13.58
N LEU A 21 -5.22 -10.60 -12.68
CA LEU A 21 -4.98 -10.54 -11.24
C LEU A 21 -3.73 -11.33 -10.85
N ALA A 22 -3.58 -12.55 -11.34
CA ALA A 22 -2.41 -13.39 -11.07
C ALA A 22 -1.10 -12.73 -11.52
N LEU A 23 -1.10 -12.11 -12.71
CA LEU A 23 0.04 -11.36 -13.22
C LEU A 23 0.34 -10.11 -12.37
N THR A 24 -0.68 -9.38 -11.91
CA THR A 24 -0.50 -8.24 -11.01
C THR A 24 0.13 -8.66 -9.68
N ILE A 25 -0.34 -9.76 -9.10
CA ILE A 25 0.20 -10.31 -7.85
C ILE A 25 1.66 -10.76 -8.03
N ALA A 26 1.95 -11.49 -9.13
CA ALA A 26 3.31 -11.93 -9.43
C ALA A 26 4.26 -10.74 -9.65
N ALA A 27 3.77 -9.67 -10.29
CA ALA A 27 4.53 -8.43 -10.47
C ALA A 27 4.78 -7.72 -9.12
N GLY A 28 3.80 -7.67 -8.21
CA GLY A 28 3.96 -7.14 -6.86
C GLY A 28 5.00 -7.93 -6.05
N THR A 29 4.96 -9.25 -6.12
CA THR A 29 5.99 -10.10 -5.49
C THR A 29 7.38 -9.82 -6.05
N MET A 30 7.50 -9.73 -7.38
CA MET A 30 8.77 -9.42 -8.06
C MET A 30 9.28 -8.03 -7.66
N LEU A 31 8.37 -7.05 -7.55
CA LEU A 31 8.67 -5.69 -7.10
C LEU A 31 9.28 -5.70 -5.69
N GLU A 32 8.66 -6.39 -4.74
CA GLU A 32 9.16 -6.45 -3.36
C GLU A 32 10.49 -7.20 -3.23
N GLU A 33 10.69 -8.28 -3.98
CA GLU A 33 11.88 -9.10 -3.90
C GLU A 33 13.10 -8.51 -4.63
N ARG A 34 12.87 -7.81 -5.76
CA ARG A 34 13.95 -7.43 -6.70
C ARG A 34 13.96 -5.95 -7.06
N GLY A 35 12.99 -5.17 -6.58
CA GLY A 35 12.85 -3.75 -6.91
C GLY A 35 12.18 -3.50 -8.26
N VAL A 36 11.88 -2.22 -8.50
CA VAL A 36 11.08 -1.78 -9.65
C VAL A 36 11.74 -2.08 -11.01
N GLU A 37 13.07 -2.06 -11.08
CA GLU A 37 13.80 -2.31 -12.35
C GLU A 37 13.66 -3.76 -12.84
N ALA A 38 13.44 -4.71 -11.93
CA ALA A 38 13.25 -6.11 -12.30
C ALA A 38 11.85 -6.41 -12.90
N VAL A 39 10.88 -5.51 -12.69
CA VAL A 39 9.51 -5.73 -13.15
C VAL A 39 9.39 -5.42 -14.64
N SER A 40 9.15 -6.46 -15.45
CA SER A 40 8.88 -6.34 -16.88
C SER A 40 7.88 -7.40 -17.33
N LEU A 41 7.13 -7.13 -18.41
CA LEU A 41 6.15 -8.08 -18.97
C LEU A 41 6.82 -9.39 -19.41
N ARG A 42 8.05 -9.32 -19.91
CA ARG A 42 8.83 -10.50 -20.32
C ARG A 42 9.23 -11.37 -19.15
N GLU A 43 9.79 -10.77 -18.09
CA GLU A 43 10.16 -11.50 -16.87
C GLU A 43 8.92 -12.07 -16.17
N LEU A 44 7.81 -11.32 -16.20
CA LEU A 44 6.55 -11.76 -15.66
C LEU A 44 6.00 -12.99 -16.40
N ALA A 45 6.03 -13.01 -17.74
CA ALA A 45 5.64 -14.19 -18.54
C ALA A 45 6.46 -15.42 -18.16
N ARG A 46 7.79 -15.23 -17.99
CA ARG A 46 8.71 -16.29 -17.58
C ARG A 46 8.40 -16.81 -16.17
N ALA A 47 8.20 -15.89 -15.22
CA ALA A 47 7.93 -16.24 -13.83
C ALA A 47 6.56 -16.93 -13.65
N ALA A 48 5.57 -16.54 -14.44
CA ALA A 48 4.22 -17.12 -14.43
C ALA A 48 4.11 -18.41 -15.29
N ASN A 49 5.17 -18.79 -16.01
CA ASN A 49 5.18 -19.93 -16.94
C ASN A 49 4.06 -19.87 -18.00
N VAL A 50 3.85 -18.67 -18.55
CA VAL A 50 2.87 -18.44 -19.63
C VAL A 50 3.60 -18.02 -20.92
N SER A 51 2.88 -18.02 -22.05
CA SER A 51 3.45 -17.57 -23.33
C SER A 51 3.93 -16.11 -23.21
N HIS A 52 5.00 -15.77 -23.93
CA HIS A 52 5.56 -14.42 -23.96
C HIS A 52 4.51 -13.33 -24.27
N ASN A 53 3.53 -13.64 -25.08
CA ASN A 53 2.47 -12.71 -25.49
C ASN A 53 1.30 -12.63 -24.48
N ALA A 54 1.20 -13.52 -23.51
CA ALA A 54 0.06 -13.56 -22.59
C ALA A 54 -0.06 -12.26 -21.75
N PRO A 55 1.02 -11.71 -21.14
CA PRO A 55 0.92 -10.46 -20.39
C PRO A 55 0.50 -9.26 -21.24
N TYR A 56 0.93 -9.22 -22.52
CA TYR A 56 0.61 -8.10 -23.44
C TYR A 56 -0.88 -8.04 -23.82
N ARG A 57 -1.65 -9.10 -23.59
CA ARG A 57 -3.12 -9.09 -23.73
C ARG A 57 -3.82 -8.35 -22.58
N HIS A 58 -3.12 -8.14 -21.46
CA HIS A 58 -3.67 -7.56 -20.22
C HIS A 58 -3.07 -6.20 -19.90
N PHE A 59 -1.83 -5.95 -20.35
CA PHE A 59 -1.08 -4.74 -20.08
C PHE A 59 -0.41 -4.28 -21.37
N SER A 60 -0.69 -3.04 -21.78
CA SER A 60 -0.11 -2.44 -22.99
C SER A 60 1.41 -2.30 -22.90
N ASP A 61 1.90 -2.03 -21.71
CA ASP A 61 3.30 -1.72 -21.44
C ASP A 61 3.65 -1.95 -19.95
N ARG A 62 4.91 -1.70 -19.60
CA ARG A 62 5.41 -1.78 -18.22
C ARG A 62 4.71 -0.77 -17.30
N ALA A 63 4.40 0.41 -17.79
CA ALA A 63 3.77 1.45 -16.97
C ALA A 63 2.35 1.04 -16.56
N SER A 64 1.55 0.47 -17.48
CA SER A 64 0.22 -0.05 -17.16
C SER A 64 0.25 -1.24 -16.19
N LEU A 65 1.29 -2.09 -16.24
CA LEU A 65 1.52 -3.15 -15.26
C LEU A 65 1.82 -2.55 -13.87
N LEU A 66 2.75 -1.60 -13.79
CA LEU A 66 3.11 -0.94 -12.53
C LEU A 66 1.93 -0.16 -11.93
N ALA A 67 1.11 0.48 -12.77
CA ALA A 67 -0.11 1.13 -12.34
C ALA A 67 -1.09 0.14 -11.71
N ALA A 68 -1.27 -1.05 -12.29
CA ALA A 68 -2.12 -2.09 -11.71
C ALA A 68 -1.56 -2.63 -10.38
N VAL A 69 -0.24 -2.74 -10.24
CA VAL A 69 0.40 -3.11 -8.95
C VAL A 69 0.18 -2.02 -7.90
N ALA A 70 0.33 -0.75 -8.26
CA ALA A 70 0.06 0.36 -7.35
C ALA A 70 -1.41 0.40 -6.91
N GLN A 71 -2.35 0.18 -7.83
CA GLN A 71 -3.78 0.10 -7.53
C GLN A 71 -4.08 -1.05 -6.56
N ALA A 72 -3.51 -2.24 -6.78
CA ALA A 72 -3.64 -3.36 -5.85
C ALA A 72 -3.04 -3.02 -4.47
N GLY A 73 -1.91 -2.31 -4.43
CA GLY A 73 -1.31 -1.80 -3.19
C GLY A 73 -2.25 -0.85 -2.43
N PHE A 74 -2.91 0.08 -3.11
CA PHE A 74 -3.90 0.97 -2.49
C PHE A 74 -5.12 0.21 -1.96
N ALA A 75 -5.58 -0.84 -2.66
CA ALA A 75 -6.67 -1.68 -2.18
C ALA A 75 -6.29 -2.41 -0.87
N GLU A 76 -5.11 -3.02 -0.81
CA GLU A 76 -4.59 -3.67 0.41
C GLU A 76 -4.38 -2.67 1.54
N PHE A 77 -3.89 -1.48 1.22
CA PHE A 77 -3.72 -0.39 2.18
C PHE A 77 -5.06 0.07 2.76
N ALA A 78 -6.08 0.31 1.91
CA ALA A 78 -7.41 0.65 2.37
C ALA A 78 -8.01 -0.44 3.27
N ASP A 79 -7.79 -1.71 2.93
CA ASP A 79 -8.22 -2.84 3.75
C ASP A 79 -7.49 -2.91 5.10
N ALA A 80 -6.22 -2.55 5.15
CA ALA A 80 -5.48 -2.46 6.41
C ALA A 80 -6.06 -1.37 7.33
N LEU A 81 -6.42 -0.20 6.78
CA LEU A 81 -7.07 0.88 7.53
C LEU A 81 -8.48 0.49 8.00
N ARG A 82 -9.27 -0.21 7.17
CA ARG A 82 -10.62 -0.66 7.53
C ARG A 82 -10.64 -1.70 8.64
N LYS A 83 -9.61 -2.52 8.76
CA LYS A 83 -9.50 -3.56 9.81
C LYS A 83 -9.24 -2.98 11.21
N VAL A 84 -8.94 -1.70 11.32
CA VAL A 84 -8.83 -1.05 12.62
C VAL A 84 -10.19 -1.02 13.29
N ASP A 85 -10.23 -1.46 14.55
CA ASP A 85 -11.45 -1.63 15.31
C ASP A 85 -12.31 -0.36 15.32
N THR A 86 -13.55 -0.50 14.89
CA THR A 86 -14.52 0.60 14.82
C THR A 86 -15.16 0.93 16.17
N ALA A 87 -15.01 0.06 17.17
CA ALA A 87 -15.51 0.28 18.53
C ALA A 87 -14.58 1.19 19.35
N LEU A 88 -13.34 1.44 18.90
CA LEU A 88 -12.42 2.37 19.57
C LEU A 88 -12.97 3.80 19.55
N PRO A 89 -12.69 4.60 20.61
CA PRO A 89 -12.91 6.04 20.59
C PRO A 89 -12.29 6.70 19.34
N PRO A 90 -12.91 7.76 18.78
CA PRO A 90 -12.45 8.34 17.50
C PRO A 90 -10.97 8.72 17.46
N SER A 91 -10.41 9.28 18.54
CA SER A 91 -8.99 9.64 18.63
C SER A 91 -8.08 8.42 18.67
N GLU A 92 -8.44 7.40 19.46
CA GLU A 92 -7.68 6.16 19.54
C GLU A 92 -7.70 5.41 18.20
N ARG A 93 -8.86 5.37 17.55
CA ARG A 93 -8.99 4.78 16.22
C ARG A 93 -8.12 5.51 15.19
N LEU A 94 -8.05 6.84 15.23
CA LEU A 94 -7.18 7.62 14.34
C LEU A 94 -5.70 7.24 14.57
N THR A 95 -5.27 7.13 15.81
CA THR A 95 -3.92 6.67 16.17
C THR A 95 -3.65 5.26 15.62
N GLU A 96 -4.55 4.31 15.81
CA GLU A 96 -4.39 2.94 15.30
C GLU A 96 -4.40 2.88 13.76
N MET A 97 -5.15 3.75 13.09
CA MET A 97 -5.05 3.90 11.63
C MET A 97 -3.67 4.42 11.22
N GLY A 98 -3.07 5.34 11.98
CA GLY A 98 -1.70 5.78 11.77
C GLY A 98 -0.68 4.65 11.96
N VAL A 99 -0.87 3.82 12.99
CA VAL A 99 -0.06 2.60 13.18
C VAL A 99 -0.20 1.66 11.98
N ALA A 100 -1.42 1.38 11.54
CA ALA A 100 -1.69 0.52 10.37
C ALA A 100 -1.01 1.07 9.11
N TYR A 101 -1.02 2.40 8.92
CA TYR A 101 -0.32 3.08 7.83
C TYR A 101 1.17 2.76 7.80
N VAL A 102 1.87 3.04 8.90
CA VAL A 102 3.33 2.85 8.97
C VAL A 102 3.68 1.36 8.89
N MET A 103 2.90 0.50 9.54
CA MET A 103 3.10 -0.96 9.47
C MET A 103 2.94 -1.51 8.05
N PHE A 104 1.98 -0.99 7.27
CA PHE A 104 1.83 -1.34 5.86
C PHE A 104 3.05 -0.91 5.05
N ALA A 105 3.52 0.32 5.22
CA ALA A 105 4.69 0.85 4.52
C ALA A 105 5.95 -0.01 4.79
N VAL A 106 6.21 -0.33 6.05
CA VAL A 106 7.37 -1.14 6.45
C VAL A 106 7.25 -2.60 5.97
N ALA A 107 6.02 -3.14 5.88
CA ALA A 107 5.78 -4.50 5.38
C ALA A 107 5.91 -4.60 3.86
N ASN A 108 5.65 -3.52 3.11
CA ASN A 108 5.59 -3.49 1.65
C ASN A 108 6.37 -2.28 1.10
N PRO A 109 7.69 -2.19 1.34
CA PRO A 109 8.47 -0.97 1.09
C PRO A 109 8.51 -0.55 -0.38
N GLN A 110 8.63 -1.48 -1.30
CA GLN A 110 8.72 -1.16 -2.73
C GLN A 110 7.34 -0.79 -3.30
N THR A 111 6.28 -1.51 -2.88
CA THR A 111 4.90 -1.18 -3.24
C THR A 111 4.51 0.19 -2.71
N PHE A 112 4.87 0.50 -1.46
CA PHE A 112 4.61 1.81 -0.87
C PHE A 112 5.32 2.93 -1.66
N ARG A 113 6.60 2.75 -2.03
CA ARG A 113 7.30 3.71 -2.89
C ARG A 113 6.66 3.85 -4.27
N LEU A 114 6.20 2.75 -4.86
CA LEU A 114 5.48 2.79 -6.14
C LEU A 114 4.16 3.55 -6.03
N MET A 115 3.41 3.34 -4.95
CA MET A 115 2.12 4.00 -4.70
C MET A 115 2.25 5.52 -4.58
N PHE A 116 3.30 6.01 -3.93
CA PHE A 116 3.46 7.44 -3.59
C PHE A 116 4.62 8.12 -4.33
N GLY A 117 5.40 7.39 -5.12
CA GLY A 117 6.65 7.89 -5.72
C GLY A 117 6.50 8.71 -7.01
N ALA A 118 5.35 8.71 -7.67
CA ALA A 118 5.11 9.51 -8.88
C ALA A 118 4.15 10.66 -8.58
N PRO A 119 4.43 11.88 -9.08
CA PRO A 119 3.44 12.95 -9.04
C PRO A 119 2.18 12.51 -9.80
N ARG A 120 1.03 12.61 -9.16
CA ARG A 120 -0.25 12.30 -9.78
C ARG A 120 -1.16 13.51 -9.67
N ASP A 121 -1.80 13.86 -10.78
CA ASP A 121 -2.93 14.77 -10.75
C ASP A 121 -4.16 14.06 -10.14
N ARG A 122 -5.12 14.83 -9.65
CA ARG A 122 -6.33 14.26 -9.04
C ARG A 122 -7.18 13.46 -10.03
N GLU A 123 -7.07 13.73 -11.32
CA GLU A 123 -7.80 13.04 -12.38
C GLU A 123 -7.25 11.63 -12.64
N GLY A 124 -5.93 11.42 -12.38
CA GLY A 124 -5.27 10.13 -12.50
C GLY A 124 -5.35 9.22 -11.27
N GLN A 125 -5.99 9.66 -10.17
CA GLN A 125 -6.12 8.85 -8.97
C GLN A 125 -7.12 7.69 -9.15
N SER A 126 -6.73 6.48 -8.72
CA SER A 126 -7.63 5.34 -8.68
C SER A 126 -8.70 5.49 -7.59
N ASP A 127 -9.80 4.71 -7.71
CA ASP A 127 -10.85 4.71 -6.69
C ASP A 127 -10.32 4.22 -5.33
N GLU A 128 -9.39 3.28 -5.33
CA GLU A 128 -8.74 2.74 -4.12
C GLU A 128 -7.83 3.78 -3.45
N GLU A 129 -7.11 4.58 -4.25
CA GLU A 129 -6.30 5.69 -3.72
C GLU A 129 -7.20 6.74 -3.06
N ARG A 130 -8.28 7.17 -3.76
CA ARG A 130 -9.28 8.10 -3.21
C ARG A 130 -9.92 7.57 -1.94
N LEU A 131 -10.24 6.27 -1.92
CA LEU A 131 -10.83 5.61 -0.76
C LEU A 131 -9.92 5.65 0.46
N SER A 132 -8.62 5.38 0.29
CA SER A 132 -7.65 5.43 1.39
C SER A 132 -7.60 6.81 2.03
N PHE A 133 -7.59 7.87 1.20
CA PHE A 133 -7.65 9.24 1.68
C PHE A 133 -8.99 9.60 2.33
N THR A 134 -10.10 9.12 1.76
CA THR A 134 -11.45 9.33 2.30
C THR A 134 -11.59 8.72 3.70
N LEU A 135 -11.09 7.50 3.90
CA LEU A 135 -11.11 6.84 5.22
C LEU A 135 -10.39 7.67 6.30
N LEU A 136 -9.23 8.26 5.96
CA LEU A 136 -8.52 9.15 6.86
C LEU A 136 -9.34 10.44 7.12
N ALA A 137 -9.85 11.07 6.06
CA ALA A 137 -10.60 12.31 6.17
C ALA A 137 -11.87 12.15 7.02
N GLU A 138 -12.62 11.07 6.81
CA GLU A 138 -13.80 10.73 7.60
C GLU A 138 -13.45 10.48 9.08
N GLN A 139 -12.35 9.79 9.35
CA GLN A 139 -11.93 9.54 10.73
C GLN A 139 -11.49 10.83 11.42
N VAL A 140 -10.74 11.70 10.75
CA VAL A 140 -10.36 13.01 11.29
C VAL A 140 -11.59 13.88 11.57
N ALA A 141 -12.59 13.88 10.67
CA ALA A 141 -13.82 14.63 10.87
C ALA A 141 -14.62 14.24 12.13
N ARG A 142 -14.36 13.05 12.67
CA ARG A 142 -14.95 12.58 13.94
C ARG A 142 -14.18 13.05 15.18
N THR A 143 -12.97 13.59 15.01
CA THR A 143 -12.07 13.97 16.11
C THR A 143 -11.93 15.47 16.30
N VAL A 144 -12.24 16.26 15.27
CA VAL A 144 -12.04 17.72 15.29
C VAL A 144 -13.22 18.47 14.67
N GLU A 145 -13.34 19.75 15.00
CA GLU A 145 -14.34 20.64 14.38
C GLU A 145 -14.14 20.73 12.86
N VAL A 146 -15.24 20.81 12.10
CA VAL A 146 -15.26 20.83 10.63
C VAL A 146 -14.32 21.90 10.05
N LYS A 147 -14.27 23.10 10.63
CA LYS A 147 -13.39 24.21 10.18
C LYS A 147 -11.90 23.87 10.24
N ARG A 148 -11.49 22.93 11.09
CA ARG A 148 -10.10 22.48 11.28
C ARG A 148 -9.79 21.17 10.55
N ALA A 149 -10.79 20.44 10.10
CA ALA A 149 -10.64 19.08 9.57
C ALA A 149 -9.62 18.99 8.43
N LYS A 150 -9.65 19.93 7.47
CA LYS A 150 -8.69 19.92 6.34
C LYS A 150 -7.23 20.03 6.78
N ALA A 151 -6.93 20.92 7.73
CA ALA A 151 -5.57 21.07 8.25
C ALA A 151 -5.13 19.83 9.03
N TYR A 152 -6.04 19.25 9.84
CA TYR A 152 -5.77 18.04 10.61
C TYR A 152 -5.56 16.80 9.72
N VAL A 153 -6.33 16.63 8.64
CA VAL A 153 -6.10 15.57 7.64
C VAL A 153 -4.70 15.68 7.07
N THR A 154 -4.30 16.89 6.66
CA THR A 154 -2.97 17.12 6.08
C THR A 154 -1.86 16.86 7.11
N ALA A 155 -2.02 17.33 8.35
CA ALA A 155 -1.05 17.15 9.42
C ALA A 155 -0.92 15.64 9.79
N SER A 156 -2.05 14.96 10.00
CA SER A 156 -2.05 13.53 10.31
C SER A 156 -1.37 12.72 9.21
N TRP A 157 -1.67 13.03 7.96
CA TRP A 157 -1.01 12.36 6.84
C TRP A 157 0.49 12.68 6.79
N ALA A 158 0.88 13.94 6.94
CA ALA A 158 2.29 14.34 6.92
C ALA A 158 3.13 13.61 8.00
N ILE A 159 2.58 13.44 9.20
CA ILE A 159 3.24 12.72 10.29
C ILE A 159 3.50 11.26 9.91
N VAL A 160 2.46 10.52 9.55
CA VAL A 160 2.58 9.07 9.28
C VAL A 160 3.35 8.80 7.99
N HIS A 161 3.18 9.63 6.97
CA HIS A 161 3.89 9.52 5.70
C HIS A 161 5.38 9.85 5.87
N GLY A 162 5.70 10.93 6.57
CA GLY A 162 7.07 11.29 6.92
C GLY A 162 7.75 10.21 7.75
N LEU A 163 7.09 9.71 8.79
CA LEU A 163 7.61 8.63 9.63
C LEU A 163 7.86 7.35 8.83
N ALA A 164 6.94 6.98 7.93
CA ALA A 164 7.12 5.84 7.04
C ALA A 164 8.38 5.99 6.19
N HIS A 165 8.59 7.15 5.55
CA HIS A 165 9.79 7.42 4.75
C HIS A 165 11.06 7.41 5.59
N LEU A 166 11.08 8.03 6.76
CA LEU A 166 12.25 8.02 7.66
C LEU A 166 12.68 6.59 8.02
N LEU A 167 11.72 5.70 8.26
CA LEU A 167 11.98 4.29 8.53
C LEU A 167 12.44 3.52 7.28
N LEU A 168 11.77 3.72 6.13
CA LEU A 168 12.09 3.04 4.88
C LEU A 168 13.46 3.42 4.34
N ASP A 169 13.85 4.68 4.51
CA ASP A 169 15.13 5.20 4.04
C ASP A 169 16.24 5.01 5.10
N LYS A 170 15.90 4.35 6.23
CA LYS A 170 16.82 4.10 7.35
C LYS A 170 17.45 5.38 7.94
N THR A 171 16.78 6.53 7.75
CA THR A 171 17.19 7.81 8.33
C THR A 171 17.08 7.77 9.85
N ILE A 172 16.10 7.03 10.38
CA ILE A 172 15.99 6.68 11.79
C ILE A 172 16.09 5.16 11.95
N PRO A 173 16.66 4.65 13.06
CA PRO A 173 16.74 3.22 13.31
C PRO A 173 15.36 2.63 13.55
N HIS A 174 15.17 1.39 13.12
CA HIS A 174 13.99 0.63 13.51
C HIS A 174 14.01 0.37 15.02
N PRO A 175 12.92 0.63 15.74
CA PRO A 175 12.85 0.38 17.18
C PRO A 175 12.98 -1.12 17.46
N PRO A 176 13.56 -1.50 18.62
CA PRO A 176 13.67 -2.90 19.03
C PRO A 176 12.29 -3.53 19.28
N GLY A 177 12.22 -4.86 19.30
CA GLY A 177 10.96 -5.58 19.62
C GLY A 177 10.13 -5.94 18.39
N GLY A 178 10.69 -5.80 17.16
CA GLY A 178 10.03 -6.22 15.91
C GLY A 178 8.72 -5.46 15.69
N LYS A 179 7.70 -6.17 15.17
CA LYS A 179 6.40 -5.54 14.85
C LYS A 179 5.71 -4.87 16.05
N LYS A 180 5.81 -5.47 17.24
CA LYS A 180 5.20 -4.90 18.46
C LYS A 180 5.93 -3.63 18.91
N GLY A 181 7.26 -3.63 18.90
CA GLY A 181 8.06 -2.46 19.23
C GLY A 181 7.85 -1.32 18.24
N LEU A 182 7.79 -1.65 16.95
CA LEU A 182 7.47 -0.65 15.91
C LEU A 182 6.08 -0.03 16.13
N ALA A 183 5.06 -0.84 16.40
CA ALA A 183 3.71 -0.33 16.64
C ALA A 183 3.65 0.57 17.88
N ALA A 184 4.34 0.21 18.97
CA ALA A 184 4.45 1.05 20.16
C ALA A 184 5.12 2.39 19.86
N PHE A 185 6.28 2.35 19.21
CA PHE A 185 7.00 3.55 18.79
C PHE A 185 6.15 4.50 17.92
N VAL A 186 5.40 3.94 16.95
CA VAL A 186 4.53 4.74 16.09
C VAL A 186 3.41 5.41 16.90
N ARG A 187 2.80 4.71 17.88
CA ARG A 187 1.81 5.32 18.79
C ARG A 187 2.40 6.48 19.57
N ASP A 188 3.59 6.30 20.13
CA ASP A 188 4.26 7.34 20.91
C ASP A 188 4.53 8.59 20.06
N VAL A 189 4.98 8.40 18.81
CA VAL A 189 5.23 9.52 17.87
C VAL A 189 3.93 10.24 17.47
N ILE A 190 2.83 9.51 17.28
CA ILE A 190 1.55 10.12 16.87
C ILE A 190 0.87 10.83 18.06
N ALA A 191 1.09 10.35 19.29
CA ALA A 191 0.49 10.90 20.50
C ALA A 191 1.27 12.10 21.07
N SER A 192 2.49 12.37 20.60
CA SER A 192 3.32 13.50 21.02
C SER A 192 2.89 14.82 20.38
#